data_866355af54c9d43291361e9f2c6b4d2e
#
_entry.id   866355af54c9d43291361e9f2c6b4d2e
#
_cell.length_a   1.000
_cell.length_b   1.000
_cell.length_c   1.000
_cell.angle_alpha   90.00
_cell.angle_beta   90.00
_cell.angle_gamma   90.00
#
_symmetry.space_group_name_H-M   'P 1'
#
loop_
_entity.id
_entity.type
_entity.pdbx_description
1 polymer ?
#
loop_
_entity_poly.entity_id
_entity_poly.type
_entity_poly.pdbx_seq_one_letter_code
_entity_poly.pdbx_strand_id
1 'polypeptide(L)'
;LPVAGVYDGSLDNSGETLALRLPSPWDANVLWFRYESTWAETNGTGYSLELVSRGTAFDQFGESTSWKGSSEKFGTPGGWTAPPLSGLAAWLAANGLTMADLGLDNDGDGLVNTLEYALGTNPKSAAVAEGAGRLPVVGTGAGGALTFGFDLAASALPGGYGSEGGTYEVVAGSDLAGWSTVARKVPGAAAWTDGAGAALAEGVVTVVPMPGGLVRIEYYDGGTGKVPVSRYLRLRAVVVP
;
A
#
# COMPACT_ATOMS: atom_id res chain seq x y z
N LEU A 1 -7.21 -27.46 22.50
CA LEU A 1 -7.75 -26.99 21.21
C LEU A 1 -8.84 -27.95 20.77
N PRO A 2 -9.97 -27.47 20.27
CA PRO A 2 -10.96 -28.34 19.64
C PRO A 2 -10.38 -28.92 18.35
N VAL A 3 -10.28 -30.24 18.27
CA VAL A 3 -9.87 -30.95 17.06
C VAL A 3 -11.11 -31.14 16.20
N ALA A 4 -11.12 -30.57 15.00
CA ALA A 4 -12.27 -30.63 14.09
C ALA A 4 -12.41 -32.00 13.41
N GLY A 5 -11.34 -32.80 13.38
CA GLY A 5 -11.33 -34.13 12.79
C GLY A 5 -9.96 -34.77 12.88
N VAL A 6 -9.91 -36.03 12.53
CA VAL A 6 -8.69 -36.82 12.40
C VAL A 6 -8.66 -37.39 10.99
N TYR A 7 -7.52 -37.42 10.35
CA TYR A 7 -7.31 -38.10 9.08
C TYR A 7 -6.48 -39.36 9.27
N ASP A 8 -6.68 -40.35 8.41
CA ASP A 8 -5.89 -41.57 8.39
C ASP A 8 -4.76 -41.44 7.36
N GLY A 9 -3.54 -41.80 7.76
CA GLY A 9 -2.36 -41.80 6.92
C GLY A 9 -1.26 -40.87 7.42
N SER A 10 -0.26 -40.66 6.58
CA SER A 10 0.85 -39.73 6.80
C SER A 10 1.06 -38.86 5.56
N LEU A 11 1.35 -37.61 5.77
CA LEU A 11 1.68 -36.70 4.68
C LEU A 11 3.00 -37.10 4.02
N ASP A 12 3.06 -37.08 2.69
CA ASP A 12 4.25 -37.44 1.94
C ASP A 12 5.26 -36.29 1.96
N ASN A 13 6.49 -36.60 2.37
CA ASN A 13 7.58 -35.62 2.40
C ASN A 13 8.05 -35.17 1.01
N SER A 14 7.61 -35.81 -0.06
CA SER A 14 7.91 -35.40 -1.44
C SER A 14 6.85 -34.48 -2.04
N GLY A 15 5.79 -34.20 -1.29
CA GLY A 15 4.64 -33.43 -1.74
C GLY A 15 3.50 -34.29 -2.26
N GLU A 16 2.27 -33.91 -1.94
CA GLU A 16 1.07 -34.64 -2.36
C GLU A 16 -0.14 -33.72 -2.53
N THR A 17 -1.22 -34.29 -3.05
CA THR A 17 -2.51 -33.60 -3.16
C THR A 17 -3.34 -33.85 -1.91
N LEU A 18 -3.73 -32.76 -1.25
CA LEU A 18 -4.69 -32.79 -0.15
C LEU A 18 -6.08 -32.47 -0.66
N ALA A 19 -7.08 -33.16 -0.15
CA ALA A 19 -8.48 -32.90 -0.50
C ALA A 19 -9.36 -32.89 0.76
N LEU A 20 -10.16 -31.84 0.90
CA LEU A 20 -11.27 -31.79 1.83
C LEU A 20 -12.54 -32.13 1.06
N ARG A 21 -13.24 -33.18 1.51
CA ARG A 21 -14.44 -33.69 0.84
C ARG A 21 -15.65 -33.58 1.73
N LEU A 22 -16.82 -33.38 1.10
CA LEU A 22 -18.10 -33.58 1.79
C LEU A 22 -18.30 -35.08 2.05
N PRO A 23 -18.97 -35.43 3.16
CA PRO A 23 -19.27 -36.81 3.45
C PRO A 23 -20.31 -37.37 2.44
N SER A 24 -20.40 -38.72 2.36
CA SER A 24 -21.46 -39.37 1.62
C SER A 24 -22.85 -38.83 2.06
N PRO A 25 -23.81 -38.61 1.14
CA PRO A 25 -23.82 -39.08 -0.27
C PRO A 25 -23.25 -38.09 -1.29
N TRP A 26 -22.73 -36.93 -0.85
CA TRP A 26 -22.25 -35.89 -1.80
C TRP A 26 -20.88 -36.20 -2.38
N ASP A 27 -19.94 -36.73 -1.60
CA ASP A 27 -18.58 -37.10 -2.00
C ASP A 27 -17.84 -36.05 -2.89
N ALA A 28 -18.22 -34.77 -2.74
CA ALA A 28 -17.71 -33.69 -3.54
C ALA A 28 -16.46 -33.05 -2.89
N ASN A 29 -15.46 -32.71 -3.69
CA ASN A 29 -14.33 -31.94 -3.20
C ASN A 29 -14.78 -30.51 -2.89
N VAL A 30 -14.59 -30.07 -1.65
CA VAL A 30 -14.79 -28.69 -1.20
C VAL A 30 -13.54 -27.88 -1.46
N LEU A 31 -12.39 -28.51 -1.23
CA LEU A 31 -11.07 -27.94 -1.43
C LEU A 31 -10.13 -29.06 -1.83
N TRP A 32 -9.26 -28.81 -2.79
CA TRP A 32 -8.12 -29.67 -3.08
C TRP A 32 -6.96 -28.83 -3.60
N PHE A 33 -5.75 -29.16 -3.22
CA PHE A 33 -4.54 -28.53 -3.70
C PHE A 33 -3.36 -29.48 -3.52
N ARG A 34 -2.30 -29.25 -4.30
CA ARG A 34 -1.05 -29.98 -4.15
C ARG A 34 -0.04 -29.07 -3.46
N TYR A 35 0.62 -29.58 -2.43
CA TYR A 35 1.80 -28.95 -1.88
C TYR A 35 3.07 -29.65 -2.37
N GLU A 36 4.20 -28.94 -2.35
CA GLU A 36 5.50 -29.46 -2.72
C GLU A 36 6.46 -29.39 -1.54
N SER A 37 7.38 -30.37 -1.46
CA SER A 37 8.35 -30.52 -0.36
C SER A 37 9.35 -29.37 -0.24
N THR A 38 9.48 -28.57 -1.31
CA THR A 38 10.40 -27.44 -1.39
C THR A 38 9.81 -26.13 -0.88
N TRP A 39 8.52 -26.13 -0.54
CA TRP A 39 7.87 -24.91 -0.08
C TRP A 39 8.35 -24.53 1.32
N ALA A 40 8.75 -23.27 1.47
CA ALA A 40 9.17 -22.65 2.73
C ALA A 40 10.24 -23.44 3.53
N GLU A 41 11.02 -24.32 2.85
CA GLU A 41 12.11 -25.12 3.44
C GLU A 41 11.72 -25.88 4.71
N THR A 42 10.47 -26.34 4.79
CA THR A 42 9.94 -27.01 6.00
C THR A 42 10.27 -28.49 6.06
N ASN A 43 10.60 -29.12 4.93
CA ASN A 43 10.83 -30.56 4.84
C ASN A 43 12.02 -31.01 5.70
N GLY A 44 11.77 -31.94 6.62
CA GLY A 44 12.79 -32.52 7.52
C GLY A 44 13.30 -31.56 8.61
N THR A 45 12.84 -30.33 8.66
CA THR A 45 13.31 -29.30 9.62
C THR A 45 12.54 -29.32 10.94
N GLY A 46 11.35 -29.92 10.94
CA GLY A 46 10.39 -29.95 12.05
C GLY A 46 9.44 -28.74 12.06
N TYR A 47 9.53 -27.86 11.08
CA TYR A 47 8.57 -26.76 10.87
C TYR A 47 7.42 -27.22 9.98
N SER A 48 6.25 -26.62 10.15
CA SER A 48 5.04 -26.91 9.36
C SER A 48 4.81 -25.83 8.31
N LEU A 49 4.10 -26.16 7.23
CA LEU A 49 3.55 -25.17 6.32
C LEU A 49 2.35 -24.47 6.97
N GLU A 50 2.32 -23.15 6.90
CA GLU A 50 1.22 -22.31 7.36
C GLU A 50 0.82 -21.34 6.25
N LEU A 51 -0.47 -21.03 6.11
CA LEU A 51 -0.91 -19.99 5.20
C LEU A 51 -0.33 -18.64 5.60
N VAL A 52 0.10 -17.84 4.64
CA VAL A 52 0.57 -16.46 4.88
C VAL A 52 -0.56 -15.55 5.35
N SER A 53 -1.82 -15.84 4.98
CA SER A 53 -3.00 -15.09 5.35
C SER A 53 -4.22 -16.00 5.51
N ARG A 54 -5.09 -15.69 6.48
CA ARG A 54 -6.41 -16.34 6.60
C ARG A 54 -7.35 -15.99 5.45
N GLY A 55 -7.08 -14.89 4.75
CA GLY A 55 -7.85 -14.45 3.59
C GLY A 55 -7.34 -15.00 2.27
N THR A 56 -6.36 -15.90 2.27
CA THR A 56 -5.89 -16.56 1.04
C THR A 56 -7.05 -17.28 0.38
N ALA A 57 -7.33 -16.96 -0.88
CA ALA A 57 -8.40 -17.59 -1.65
C ALA A 57 -8.09 -19.07 -1.91
N PHE A 58 -9.09 -19.92 -1.95
CA PHE A 58 -8.92 -21.38 -2.06
C PHE A 58 -8.23 -21.82 -3.35
N ASP A 59 -8.42 -21.08 -4.44
CA ASP A 59 -7.74 -21.31 -5.72
C ASP A 59 -6.24 -21.00 -5.69
N GLN A 60 -5.78 -20.28 -4.67
CA GLN A 60 -4.37 -19.94 -4.46
C GLN A 60 -3.64 -20.92 -3.53
N PHE A 61 -4.33 -21.92 -2.96
CA PHE A 61 -3.68 -22.88 -2.05
C PHE A 61 -2.65 -23.76 -2.74
N GLY A 62 -2.70 -23.89 -4.07
CA GLY A 62 -1.70 -24.58 -4.88
C GLY A 62 -0.43 -23.76 -5.17
N GLU A 63 -0.34 -22.53 -4.71
CA GLU A 63 0.77 -21.62 -4.98
C GLU A 63 1.73 -21.54 -3.77
N SER A 64 3.04 -21.71 -4.01
CA SER A 64 4.06 -21.64 -2.94
C SER A 64 4.05 -20.31 -2.18
N THR A 65 3.69 -19.22 -2.85
CA THR A 65 3.59 -17.87 -2.27
C THR A 65 2.48 -17.73 -1.24
N SER A 66 1.52 -18.65 -1.23
CA SER A 66 0.44 -18.69 -0.25
C SER A 66 0.86 -19.31 1.09
N TRP A 67 2.06 -19.88 1.16
CA TRP A 67 2.54 -20.65 2.31
C TRP A 67 3.85 -20.10 2.85
N LYS A 68 4.06 -20.27 4.14
CA LYS A 68 5.30 -19.97 4.87
C LYS A 68 5.61 -21.08 5.86
N GLY A 69 6.83 -21.13 6.34
CA GLY A 69 7.18 -21.97 7.49
C GLY A 69 6.56 -21.43 8.78
N SER A 70 6.16 -22.35 9.67
CA SER A 70 5.73 -21.98 11.03
C SER A 70 6.86 -21.29 11.80
N SER A 71 6.49 -20.43 12.75
CA SER A 71 7.47 -19.77 13.63
C SER A 71 8.13 -20.71 14.63
N GLU A 72 7.51 -21.86 14.91
CA GLU A 72 7.96 -22.83 15.90
C GLU A 72 7.97 -24.23 15.31
N LYS A 73 8.85 -25.10 15.83
CA LYS A 73 8.84 -26.52 15.48
C LYS A 73 7.53 -27.15 15.92
N PHE A 74 7.06 -28.11 15.12
CA PHE A 74 5.77 -28.81 15.28
C PHE A 74 4.55 -27.94 14.96
N GLY A 75 4.78 -26.77 14.35
CA GLY A 75 3.70 -25.88 13.94
C GLY A 75 3.10 -25.05 15.07
N THR A 76 2.08 -24.28 14.73
CA THR A 76 1.35 -23.41 15.68
C THR A 76 -0.16 -23.74 15.64
N PRO A 77 -0.56 -25.00 15.98
CA PRO A 77 -1.95 -25.41 15.85
C PRO A 77 -2.86 -24.58 16.74
N GLY A 78 -3.87 -23.93 16.11
CA GLY A 78 -4.79 -23.01 16.76
C GLY A 78 -4.22 -21.65 17.11
N GLY A 79 -2.91 -21.44 16.95
CA GLY A 79 -2.27 -20.15 17.01
C GLY A 79 -1.97 -19.68 15.59
N TRP A 80 -2.59 -18.62 15.16
CA TRP A 80 -2.18 -17.92 13.96
C TRP A 80 -1.56 -16.60 14.37
N THR A 81 -0.27 -16.48 14.18
CA THR A 81 0.38 -15.18 14.33
C THR A 81 0.24 -14.47 12.99
N ALA A 82 -0.62 -13.46 12.96
CA ALA A 82 -0.67 -12.57 11.81
C ALA A 82 0.75 -12.06 11.51
N PRO A 83 1.20 -12.07 10.25
CA PRO A 83 2.41 -11.35 9.91
C PRO A 83 2.26 -9.91 10.42
N PRO A 84 3.35 -9.27 10.85
CA PRO A 84 3.27 -7.89 11.27
C PRO A 84 2.64 -7.07 10.14
N LEU A 85 1.64 -6.28 10.51
CA LEU A 85 1.01 -5.36 9.56
C LEU A 85 2.10 -4.41 9.04
N SER A 86 2.08 -4.11 7.76
CA SER A 86 3.01 -3.18 7.12
C SER A 86 2.24 -2.12 6.34
N GLY A 87 2.90 -1.01 6.10
CA GLY A 87 2.35 0.06 5.28
C GLY A 87 0.97 0.54 5.74
N LEU A 88 0.02 0.59 4.82
CA LEU A 88 -1.34 1.09 5.07
C LEU A 88 -2.08 0.30 6.16
N ALA A 89 -1.98 -1.04 6.16
CA ALA A 89 -2.68 -1.87 7.13
C ALA A 89 -2.21 -1.61 8.57
N ALA A 90 -0.90 -1.43 8.76
CA ALA A 90 -0.34 -1.07 10.07
C ALA A 90 -0.80 0.32 10.53
N TRP A 91 -0.80 1.28 9.61
CA TRP A 91 -1.23 2.64 9.90
C TRP A 91 -2.72 2.70 10.26
N LEU A 92 -3.59 2.03 9.51
CA LEU A 92 -5.02 1.92 9.82
C LEU A 92 -5.23 1.31 11.21
N ALA A 93 -4.59 0.19 11.51
CA ALA A 93 -4.72 -0.48 12.80
C ALA A 93 -4.23 0.40 13.96
N ALA A 94 -3.09 1.08 13.80
CA ALA A 94 -2.54 1.99 14.80
C ALA A 94 -3.46 3.18 15.08
N ASN A 95 -4.25 3.60 14.09
CA ASN A 95 -5.20 4.68 14.21
C ASN A 95 -6.64 4.20 14.52
N GLY A 96 -6.87 2.88 14.64
CA GLY A 96 -8.21 2.33 14.88
C GLY A 96 -9.16 2.57 13.71
N LEU A 97 -8.61 2.66 12.51
CA LEU A 97 -9.32 2.88 11.25
C LEU A 97 -9.42 1.58 10.45
N THR A 98 -10.32 1.59 9.49
CA THR A 98 -10.54 0.51 8.52
C THR A 98 -10.37 1.02 7.10
N MET A 99 -10.39 0.12 6.12
CA MET A 99 -10.37 0.51 4.70
C MET A 99 -11.56 1.38 4.28
N ALA A 100 -12.70 1.24 4.98
CA ALA A 100 -13.89 2.06 4.71
C ALA A 100 -13.71 3.52 5.12
N ASP A 101 -12.79 3.80 6.04
CA ASP A 101 -12.56 5.14 6.57
C ASP A 101 -11.61 5.98 5.69
N LEU A 102 -10.96 5.37 4.69
CA LEU A 102 -9.95 6.06 3.87
C LEU A 102 -10.44 7.32 3.16
N GLY A 103 -11.72 7.36 2.77
CA GLY A 103 -12.33 8.53 2.14
C GLY A 103 -12.92 9.55 3.11
N LEU A 104 -12.84 9.31 4.42
CA LEU A 104 -13.38 10.18 5.44
C LEU A 104 -12.31 11.15 5.95
N ASP A 105 -12.75 12.30 6.42
CA ASP A 105 -12.00 13.28 7.19
C ASP A 105 -12.47 13.16 8.65
N ASN A 106 -11.70 12.42 9.46
CA ASN A 106 -12.17 12.02 10.79
C ASN A 106 -12.00 13.10 11.86
N ASP A 107 -11.07 14.02 11.67
CA ASP A 107 -10.79 15.11 12.62
C ASP A 107 -11.23 16.49 12.14
N GLY A 108 -11.70 16.59 10.89
CA GLY A 108 -12.31 17.80 10.33
C GLY A 108 -11.30 18.86 9.89
N ASP A 109 -10.05 18.48 9.57
CA ASP A 109 -9.00 19.41 9.15
C ASP A 109 -9.01 19.70 7.62
N GLY A 110 -9.84 19.01 6.87
CA GLY A 110 -9.96 19.11 5.42
C GLY A 110 -9.12 18.09 4.65
N LEU A 111 -8.37 17.22 5.32
CA LEU A 111 -7.66 16.10 4.72
C LEU A 111 -8.45 14.81 4.94
N VAL A 112 -8.65 14.05 3.88
CA VAL A 112 -9.18 12.69 4.02
C VAL A 112 -8.06 11.75 4.49
N ASN A 113 -8.41 10.69 5.22
CA ASN A 113 -7.44 9.75 5.79
C ASN A 113 -6.44 9.17 4.76
N THR A 114 -6.83 9.01 3.49
CA THR A 114 -5.92 8.62 2.41
C THR A 114 -4.79 9.63 2.21
N LEU A 115 -5.10 10.93 2.23
CA LEU A 115 -4.10 11.99 2.12
C LEU A 115 -3.25 12.07 3.38
N GLU A 116 -3.85 11.88 4.53
CA GLU A 116 -3.12 11.86 5.81
C GLU A 116 -2.12 10.71 5.88
N TYR A 117 -2.52 9.51 5.45
CA TYR A 117 -1.58 8.40 5.29
C TYR A 117 -0.43 8.78 4.35
N ALA A 118 -0.74 9.34 3.18
CA ALA A 118 0.24 9.70 2.16
C ALA A 118 1.20 10.81 2.61
N LEU A 119 0.71 11.78 3.35
CA LEU A 119 1.49 12.90 3.89
C LEU A 119 2.13 12.58 5.24
N GLY A 120 1.68 11.50 5.92
CA GLY A 120 2.12 11.12 7.25
C GLY A 120 1.62 12.08 8.33
N THR A 121 0.44 12.64 8.16
CA THR A 121 -0.28 13.43 9.19
C THR A 121 -1.09 12.52 10.13
N ASN A 122 -1.78 13.08 11.10
CA ASN A 122 -2.49 12.33 12.13
C ASN A 122 -4.00 12.39 11.92
N PRO A 123 -4.68 11.29 11.56
CA PRO A 123 -6.11 11.26 11.24
C PRO A 123 -7.04 11.45 12.45
N LYS A 124 -6.50 11.82 13.59
CA LYS A 124 -7.24 12.06 14.86
C LYS A 124 -6.97 13.44 15.44
N SER A 125 -6.25 14.29 14.72
CA SER A 125 -5.86 15.58 15.22
C SER A 125 -5.81 16.60 14.10
N ALA A 126 -6.82 17.48 14.07
CA ALA A 126 -6.87 18.64 13.17
C ALA A 126 -5.71 19.63 13.37
N ALA A 127 -4.87 19.42 14.35
CA ALA A 127 -3.61 20.13 14.46
C ALA A 127 -2.68 19.63 13.36
N VAL A 128 -2.47 20.42 12.34
CA VAL A 128 -1.34 20.23 11.43
C VAL A 128 -0.10 20.13 12.32
N ALA A 129 0.52 18.94 12.35
CA ALA A 129 1.58 18.63 13.30
C ALA A 129 2.58 19.78 13.32
N GLU A 130 2.81 20.36 14.50
CA GLU A 130 3.72 21.47 14.67
C GLU A 130 5.06 21.14 14.00
N GLY A 131 5.46 21.95 13.03
CA GLY A 131 6.69 21.78 12.27
C GLY A 131 6.65 20.85 11.06
N ALA A 132 5.52 20.25 10.74
CA ALA A 132 5.39 19.47 9.52
C ALA A 132 4.80 20.35 8.42
N GLY A 133 5.54 21.15 7.74
CA GLY A 133 5.10 21.89 6.55
C GLY A 133 4.65 20.97 5.40
N ARG A 134 3.85 19.95 5.72
CA ARG A 134 3.49 18.84 4.84
C ARG A 134 2.30 19.15 3.97
N LEU A 135 1.49 20.14 4.35
CA LEU A 135 0.34 20.53 3.54
C LEU A 135 0.79 21.05 2.19
N PRO A 136 0.08 20.71 1.13
CA PRO A 136 0.34 21.26 -0.19
C PRO A 136 0.26 22.79 -0.20
N VAL A 137 1.28 23.42 -0.75
CA VAL A 137 1.40 24.89 -0.85
C VAL A 137 1.53 25.27 -2.30
N VAL A 138 0.72 26.25 -2.72
CA VAL A 138 0.85 26.90 -4.03
C VAL A 138 1.72 28.12 -3.88
N GLY A 139 2.71 28.27 -4.76
CA GLY A 139 3.63 29.40 -4.80
C GLY A 139 3.89 29.89 -6.22
N THR A 140 4.79 30.84 -6.34
CA THR A 140 5.28 31.31 -7.62
C THR A 140 6.79 31.13 -7.71
N GLY A 141 7.23 30.43 -8.75
CA GLY A 141 8.62 30.21 -9.07
C GLY A 141 9.21 31.30 -9.99
N ALA A 142 10.43 31.05 -10.45
CA ALA A 142 11.11 31.92 -11.39
C ALA A 142 10.28 32.14 -12.67
N GLY A 143 10.24 33.39 -13.14
CA GLY A 143 9.47 33.74 -14.34
C GLY A 143 7.95 33.82 -14.15
N GLY A 144 7.45 33.73 -12.90
CA GLY A 144 6.01 33.77 -12.61
C GLY A 144 5.31 32.44 -12.82
N ALA A 145 6.05 31.33 -12.97
CA ALA A 145 5.49 29.99 -13.05
C ALA A 145 4.80 29.62 -11.73
N LEU A 146 3.63 28.99 -11.82
CA LEU A 146 2.97 28.45 -10.64
C LEU A 146 3.74 27.25 -10.11
N THR A 147 3.99 27.22 -8.81
CA THR A 147 4.59 26.07 -8.14
C THR A 147 3.60 25.41 -7.19
N PHE A 148 3.70 24.10 -7.06
CA PHE A 148 2.91 23.32 -6.12
C PHE A 148 3.85 22.38 -5.36
N GLY A 149 4.05 22.69 -4.08
CA GLY A 149 4.96 21.96 -3.21
C GLY A 149 4.24 21.19 -2.12
N PHE A 150 4.75 20.03 -1.77
CA PHE A 150 4.30 19.22 -0.64
C PHE A 150 5.43 18.33 -0.13
N ASP A 151 5.35 17.95 1.13
CA ASP A 151 6.34 17.08 1.75
C ASP A 151 5.82 15.67 1.90
N LEU A 152 6.65 14.68 1.54
CA LEU A 152 6.39 13.27 1.74
C LEU A 152 7.39 12.68 2.72
N ALA A 153 6.97 11.65 3.45
CA ALA A 153 7.90 10.84 4.19
C ALA A 153 8.93 10.19 3.24
N ALA A 154 10.18 10.12 3.63
CA ALA A 154 11.15 9.29 2.92
C ALA A 154 10.75 7.81 3.00
N SER A 155 11.34 6.96 2.17
CA SER A 155 10.93 5.57 1.91
C SER A 155 10.75 4.65 3.14
N ALA A 156 11.26 5.02 4.29
CA ALA A 156 11.17 4.21 5.52
C ALA A 156 9.90 4.44 6.36
N LEU A 157 9.05 5.41 6.01
CA LEU A 157 7.84 5.74 6.75
C LEU A 157 6.59 5.35 5.95
N PRO A 158 5.44 5.09 6.63
CA PRO A 158 4.17 4.88 5.95
C PRO A 158 3.88 6.00 4.96
N GLY A 159 3.44 5.67 3.76
CA GLY A 159 3.25 6.64 2.68
C GLY A 159 4.51 7.19 2.02
N GLY A 160 5.69 6.62 2.36
CA GLY A 160 6.99 7.13 1.93
C GLY A 160 7.19 7.22 0.42
N TYR A 161 7.89 8.26 0.01
CA TYR A 161 8.28 8.51 -1.38
C TYR A 161 9.12 7.36 -1.95
N GLY A 162 8.65 6.75 -3.02
CA GLY A 162 9.37 5.72 -3.75
C GLY A 162 9.30 4.31 -3.19
N SER A 163 8.61 4.07 -2.08
CA SER A 163 8.35 2.76 -1.51
C SER A 163 6.86 2.39 -1.56
N GLU A 164 6.42 1.48 -0.75
CA GLU A 164 5.07 0.86 -0.75
C GLU A 164 3.88 1.82 -0.50
N GLY A 165 4.10 3.14 -0.53
CA GLY A 165 3.13 4.13 -0.04
C GLY A 165 1.95 4.43 -0.95
N GLY A 166 2.04 4.17 -2.23
CA GLY A 166 0.96 4.51 -3.15
C GLY A 166 1.38 5.39 -4.32
N THR A 167 0.42 5.70 -5.16
CA THR A 167 0.60 6.61 -6.30
C THR A 167 0.26 8.02 -5.88
N TYR A 168 1.17 8.94 -6.14
CA TYR A 168 0.96 10.39 -5.94
C TYR A 168 0.71 11.06 -7.27
N GLU A 169 -0.28 11.94 -7.32
CA GLU A 169 -0.61 12.69 -8.53
C GLU A 169 -0.82 14.17 -8.20
N VAL A 170 -0.15 15.03 -8.96
CA VAL A 170 -0.53 16.41 -9.07
C VAL A 170 -1.55 16.50 -10.19
N VAL A 171 -2.73 17.00 -9.88
CA VAL A 171 -3.77 17.20 -10.87
C VAL A 171 -4.07 18.69 -11.02
N ALA A 172 -4.33 19.10 -12.23
CA ALA A 172 -4.56 20.48 -12.59
C ALA A 172 -5.90 20.64 -13.33
N GLY A 173 -6.55 21.77 -13.13
CA GLY A 173 -7.79 22.16 -13.81
C GLY A 173 -7.86 23.65 -14.07
N SER A 174 -8.69 24.06 -15.03
CA SER A 174 -9.06 25.46 -15.27
C SER A 174 -10.32 25.88 -14.52
N ASP A 175 -11.05 24.88 -14.03
CA ASP A 175 -12.23 25.02 -13.17
C ASP A 175 -12.16 23.94 -12.08
N LEU A 176 -13.15 23.89 -11.19
CA LEU A 176 -13.19 22.90 -10.11
C LEU A 176 -13.88 21.58 -10.50
N ALA A 177 -14.30 21.44 -11.76
CA ALA A 177 -15.03 20.28 -12.26
C ALA A 177 -14.12 19.33 -13.06
N GLY A 178 -13.25 19.87 -13.91
CA GLY A 178 -12.36 19.09 -14.79
C GLY A 178 -10.93 19.04 -14.27
N TRP A 179 -10.43 17.84 -13.99
CA TRP A 179 -9.07 17.61 -13.48
C TRP A 179 -8.28 16.66 -14.39
N SER A 180 -7.07 17.04 -14.70
CA SER A 180 -6.12 16.22 -15.47
C SER A 180 -4.86 15.97 -14.67
N THR A 181 -4.34 14.75 -14.69
CA THR A 181 -3.04 14.43 -14.08
C THR A 181 -1.92 15.09 -14.87
N VAL A 182 -1.15 15.93 -14.22
CA VAL A 182 -0.02 16.65 -14.82
C VAL A 182 1.33 16.12 -14.34
N ALA A 183 1.36 15.50 -13.18
CA ALA A 183 2.52 14.74 -12.70
C ALA A 183 2.04 13.53 -11.90
N ARG A 184 2.69 12.38 -12.11
CA ARG A 184 2.39 11.12 -11.42
C ARG A 184 3.66 10.42 -10.98
N LYS A 185 3.65 9.90 -9.76
CA LYS A 185 4.67 9.03 -9.21
C LYS A 185 4.04 7.75 -8.73
N VAL A 186 4.41 6.62 -9.32
CA VAL A 186 3.97 5.30 -8.87
C VAL A 186 5.04 4.66 -7.97
N PRO A 187 4.68 3.73 -7.08
CA PRO A 187 5.65 3.01 -6.25
C PRO A 187 6.73 2.35 -7.10
N GLY A 188 7.97 2.44 -6.64
CA GLY A 188 9.12 1.84 -7.33
C GLY A 188 9.57 2.51 -8.62
N ALA A 189 8.83 3.48 -9.17
CA ALA A 189 9.27 4.20 -10.37
C ALA A 189 10.46 5.13 -10.06
N ALA A 190 11.46 5.16 -10.95
CA ALA A 190 12.61 6.05 -10.79
C ALA A 190 12.24 7.54 -10.99
N ALA A 191 11.31 7.83 -11.89
CA ALA A 191 10.97 9.19 -12.30
C ALA A 191 9.47 9.48 -12.19
N TRP A 192 9.15 10.76 -12.17
CA TRP A 192 7.79 11.27 -12.36
C TRP A 192 7.41 11.23 -13.83
N THR A 193 6.15 10.92 -14.11
CA THR A 193 5.57 10.89 -15.46
C THR A 193 4.39 11.85 -15.55
N ASP A 194 3.97 12.19 -16.76
CA ASP A 194 2.68 12.85 -17.00
C ASP A 194 1.51 11.87 -16.83
N GLY A 195 0.29 12.34 -17.06
CA GLY A 195 -0.92 11.52 -16.98
C GLY A 195 -0.99 10.40 -18.02
N ALA A 196 -0.25 10.49 -19.11
CA ALA A 196 -0.16 9.47 -20.16
C ALA A 196 0.99 8.46 -19.91
N GLY A 197 1.82 8.69 -18.89
CA GLY A 197 2.95 7.83 -18.52
C GLY A 197 4.27 8.20 -19.20
N ALA A 198 4.34 9.31 -19.94
CA ALA A 198 5.59 9.82 -20.48
C ALA A 198 6.41 10.51 -19.40
N ALA A 199 7.75 10.32 -19.42
CA ALA A 199 8.63 10.96 -18.46
C ALA A 199 8.54 12.49 -18.57
N LEU A 200 8.46 13.16 -17.42
CA LEU A 200 8.47 14.62 -17.37
C LEU A 200 9.87 15.15 -17.72
N ALA A 201 9.90 16.34 -18.32
CA ALA A 201 11.15 17.03 -18.57
C ALA A 201 11.88 17.38 -17.24
N GLU A 202 13.20 17.49 -17.31
CA GLU A 202 14.00 17.87 -16.16
C GLU A 202 13.56 19.23 -15.61
N GLY A 203 13.45 19.33 -14.29
CA GLY A 203 13.04 20.54 -13.59
C GLY A 203 11.52 20.76 -13.49
N VAL A 204 10.68 19.96 -14.16
CA VAL A 204 9.23 20.04 -14.00
C VAL A 204 8.80 19.55 -12.61
N VAL A 205 9.46 18.54 -12.10
CA VAL A 205 9.33 18.10 -10.70
C VAL A 205 10.72 18.04 -10.09
N THR A 206 10.90 18.69 -8.95
CA THR A 206 12.11 18.59 -8.16
C THR A 206 11.84 17.84 -6.86
N VAL A 207 12.84 17.11 -6.40
CA VAL A 207 12.81 16.33 -5.16
C VAL A 207 13.99 16.74 -4.31
N VAL A 208 13.71 17.34 -3.16
CA VAL A 208 14.75 17.87 -2.27
C VAL A 208 14.68 17.16 -0.92
N PRO A 209 15.76 16.52 -0.45
CA PRO A 209 15.82 15.98 0.91
C PRO A 209 15.59 17.06 1.95
N MET A 210 14.77 16.74 2.96
CA MET A 210 14.44 17.62 4.07
C MET A 210 14.83 16.97 5.41
N PRO A 211 15.05 17.76 6.45
CA PRO A 211 15.26 17.21 7.79
C PRO A 211 14.09 16.32 8.25
N GLY A 212 14.38 15.39 9.18
CA GLY A 212 13.35 14.53 9.76
C GLY A 212 12.88 13.38 8.88
N GLY A 213 13.68 12.98 7.85
CA GLY A 213 13.32 11.88 6.97
C GLY A 213 12.23 12.23 5.98
N LEU A 214 12.11 13.49 5.61
CA LEU A 214 11.15 13.97 4.62
C LEU A 214 11.85 14.27 3.29
N VAL A 215 11.04 14.34 2.22
CA VAL A 215 11.42 14.89 0.93
C VAL A 215 10.40 15.95 0.52
N ARG A 216 10.88 17.10 0.06
CA ARG A 216 10.06 18.14 -0.57
C ARG A 216 9.91 17.81 -2.04
N ILE A 217 8.68 17.73 -2.50
CA ILE A 217 8.29 17.60 -3.90
C ILE A 217 7.79 18.97 -4.35
N GLU A 218 8.38 19.51 -5.41
CA GLU A 218 7.91 20.74 -6.03
C GLU A 218 7.61 20.49 -7.51
N TYR A 219 6.38 20.70 -7.89
CA TYR A 219 5.92 20.68 -9.27
C TYR A 219 5.86 22.12 -9.81
N TYR A 220 6.43 22.33 -10.99
CA TYR A 220 6.46 23.59 -11.69
C TYR A 220 5.50 23.55 -12.89
N ASP A 221 4.44 24.33 -12.83
CA ASP A 221 3.45 24.44 -13.92
C ASP A 221 3.93 25.47 -14.97
N GLY A 222 5.14 25.24 -15.48
CA GLY A 222 5.86 26.17 -16.37
C GLY A 222 5.82 25.82 -17.86
N GLY A 223 5.08 24.83 -18.23
CA GLY A 223 5.01 24.39 -19.62
C GLY A 223 4.20 25.32 -20.50
N THR A 224 4.84 26.29 -21.18
CA THR A 224 4.35 27.06 -22.32
C THR A 224 3.88 28.51 -22.14
N GLY A 225 4.42 29.24 -21.17
CA GLY A 225 4.48 30.71 -21.31
C GLY A 225 3.21 31.53 -21.18
N LYS A 226 2.05 30.94 -20.89
CA LYS A 226 0.83 31.66 -20.46
C LYS A 226 0.12 30.82 -19.41
N VAL A 227 0.20 31.29 -18.17
CA VAL A 227 -0.69 30.76 -17.11
C VAL A 227 -2.13 31.07 -17.54
N PRO A 228 -3.02 30.07 -17.59
CA PRO A 228 -4.44 30.32 -17.81
C PRO A 228 -4.98 31.33 -16.78
N VAL A 229 -6.02 32.06 -17.11
CA VAL A 229 -6.64 33.07 -16.24
C VAL A 229 -7.10 32.47 -14.91
N SER A 230 -7.33 31.14 -14.88
CA SER A 230 -7.62 30.37 -13.68
C SER A 230 -6.89 29.03 -13.78
N ARG A 231 -6.10 28.70 -12.76
CA ARG A 231 -5.39 27.42 -12.66
C ARG A 231 -5.48 26.92 -11.24
N TYR A 232 -6.01 25.73 -11.10
CA TYR A 232 -6.14 25.04 -9.83
C TYR A 232 -5.21 23.83 -9.82
N LEU A 233 -4.53 23.62 -8.71
CA LEU A 233 -3.64 22.47 -8.48
C LEU A 233 -4.06 21.79 -7.19
N ARG A 234 -4.06 20.45 -7.18
CA ARG A 234 -4.25 19.67 -5.96
C ARG A 234 -3.45 18.39 -5.97
N LEU A 235 -3.16 17.88 -4.79
CA LEU A 235 -2.61 16.56 -4.59
C LEU A 235 -3.73 15.52 -4.58
N ARG A 236 -3.50 14.40 -5.26
CA ARG A 236 -4.28 13.17 -5.15
C ARG A 236 -3.35 12.04 -4.78
N ALA A 237 -3.71 11.26 -3.78
CA ALA A 237 -3.02 10.02 -3.44
C ALA A 237 -3.95 8.84 -3.72
N VAL A 238 -3.38 7.77 -4.29
CA VAL A 238 -4.06 6.49 -4.50
C VAL A 238 -3.23 5.44 -3.78
N VAL A 239 -3.75 4.95 -2.67
CA VAL A 239 -3.11 3.88 -1.90
C VAL A 239 -3.64 2.53 -2.38
N VAL A 240 -2.73 1.57 -2.51
CA VAL A 240 -3.08 0.20 -2.88
C VAL A 240 -3.17 -0.60 -1.58
N PRO A 241 -4.28 -1.32 -1.37
CA PRO A 241 -4.48 -2.15 -0.18
C PRO A 241 -3.45 -3.25 -0.04
#